data_bf745ff28142862607e90e5391554e1d
#
_entry.id   bf745ff28142862607e90e5391554e1d
#
_cell.length_a   1.000
_cell.length_b   1.000
_cell.length_c   1.000
_cell.angle_alpha   90.00
_cell.angle_beta   90.00
_cell.angle_gamma   90.00
#
_symmetry.space_group_name_H-M   'P 1'
#
loop_
_entity.id
_entity.type
_entity.pdbx_description
1 polymer ?
#
loop_
_entity_poly.entity_id
_entity_poly.type
_entity_poly.pdbx_seq_one_letter_code
_entity_poly.pdbx_strand_id
1 'polypeptide(L)'
;ATERHKTAKKKYGRLNSSYKDKLATVARLRAQVITMAVNDYQLGADVTSWPALLGEGDPMSMLNSMALTGQLQAERAEKLAAFDRENKGLKTERDLAQDALVAADEERDKVEKERAEILKLIQEQKKLLRELGAYKSGDPNSTGIKYTGPATGNAAAVLKFAFGQVGKPYIYGGTGPRGYDCSGFTQASWRAAGVSLPRTTWQQWAWGAKRRVSLDALRPGDLIFSEGLGHVTIYAGNGNIVHAPQTGDVIKVVKFTSYGRRVVGAIRP
;
A
#
# COMPACT_ATOMS: atom_id res chain seq x y z
N ALA A 1 -8.96 2.39 8.07
CA ALA A 1 -7.83 3.29 8.41
C ALA A 1 -6.51 2.85 7.75
N THR A 2 -6.01 1.64 7.96
CA THR A 2 -4.69 1.18 7.42
C THR A 2 -4.54 1.33 5.90
N GLU A 3 -5.59 1.04 5.12
CA GLU A 3 -5.56 1.21 3.66
C GLU A 3 -5.53 2.69 3.25
N ARG A 4 -6.24 3.56 3.96
CA ARG A 4 -6.21 5.01 3.72
C ARG A 4 -4.82 5.58 3.99
N HIS A 5 -4.20 5.20 5.11
CA HIS A 5 -2.81 5.60 5.41
C HIS A 5 -1.82 5.14 4.32
N LYS A 6 -1.90 3.87 3.87
CA LYS A 6 -1.04 3.38 2.77
C LYS A 6 -1.24 4.17 1.49
N THR A 7 -2.50 4.49 1.15
CA THR A 7 -2.82 5.28 -0.04
C THR A 7 -2.27 6.71 0.07
N ALA A 8 -2.46 7.36 1.22
CA ALA A 8 -1.92 8.70 1.49
C ALA A 8 -0.39 8.72 1.42
N LYS A 9 0.28 7.75 2.05
CA LYS A 9 1.74 7.60 1.99
C LYS A 9 2.25 7.37 0.56
N LYS A 10 1.54 6.58 -0.25
CA LYS A 10 1.89 6.35 -1.66
C LYS A 10 1.73 7.63 -2.48
N LYS A 11 0.65 8.40 -2.24
CA LYS A 11 0.43 9.70 -2.88
C LYS A 11 1.56 10.69 -2.53
N TYR A 12 1.89 10.83 -1.25
CA TYR A 12 3.02 11.65 -0.81
C TYR A 12 4.33 11.22 -1.47
N GLY A 13 4.64 9.92 -1.49
CA GLY A 13 5.87 9.42 -2.11
C GLY A 13 6.01 9.81 -3.60
N ARG A 14 4.92 9.75 -4.37
CA ARG A 14 4.90 10.18 -5.78
C ARG A 14 5.12 11.69 -5.93
N LEU A 15 4.38 12.49 -5.16
CA LEU A 15 4.49 13.95 -5.20
C LEU A 15 5.86 14.43 -4.75
N ASN A 16 6.42 13.83 -3.70
CA ASN A 16 7.76 14.15 -3.22
C ASN A 16 8.86 13.77 -4.24
N SER A 17 8.69 12.68 -4.98
CA SER A 17 9.60 12.33 -6.09
C SER A 17 9.50 13.38 -7.21
N SER A 18 8.29 13.72 -7.66
CA SER A 18 8.05 14.75 -8.68
C SER A 18 8.64 16.10 -8.28
N TYR A 19 8.46 16.51 -7.02
CA TYR A 19 9.08 17.73 -6.47
C TYR A 19 10.61 17.70 -6.55
N LYS A 20 11.25 16.58 -6.17
CA LYS A 20 12.72 16.45 -6.23
C LYS A 20 13.24 16.52 -7.66
N ASP A 21 12.57 15.88 -8.61
CA ASP A 21 12.94 15.89 -10.03
C ASP A 21 12.83 17.33 -10.60
N LYS A 22 11.75 18.02 -10.24
CA LYS A 22 11.55 19.41 -10.63
C LYS A 22 12.56 20.36 -9.99
N LEU A 23 12.91 20.13 -8.73
CA LEU A 23 13.96 20.89 -8.03
C LEU A 23 15.31 20.77 -8.74
N ALA A 24 15.69 19.56 -9.18
CA ALA A 24 16.92 19.33 -9.94
C ALA A 24 16.87 20.04 -11.30
N THR A 25 15.71 20.05 -11.96
CA THR A 25 15.53 20.75 -13.23
C THR A 25 15.67 22.28 -13.06
N VAL A 26 15.02 22.85 -12.04
CA VAL A 26 15.14 24.30 -11.73
C VAL A 26 16.58 24.67 -11.37
N ALA A 27 17.28 23.85 -10.60
CA ALA A 27 18.68 24.08 -10.25
C ALA A 27 19.58 24.12 -11.50
N ARG A 28 19.36 23.21 -12.46
CA ARG A 28 20.09 23.17 -13.74
C ARG A 28 19.80 24.42 -14.58
N LEU A 29 18.51 24.79 -14.73
CA LEU A 29 18.13 25.98 -15.48
C LEU A 29 18.69 27.27 -14.83
N ARG A 30 18.67 27.34 -13.51
CA ARG A 30 19.28 28.43 -12.76
C ARG A 30 20.77 28.60 -13.06
N ALA A 31 21.51 27.47 -13.06
CA ALA A 31 22.93 27.49 -13.41
C ALA A 31 23.15 28.00 -14.84
N GLN A 32 22.33 27.59 -15.81
CA GLN A 32 22.41 28.08 -17.18
C GLN A 32 22.13 29.58 -17.30
N VAL A 33 21.11 30.08 -16.58
CA VAL A 33 20.78 31.51 -16.54
C VAL A 33 21.92 32.31 -15.91
N ILE A 34 22.52 31.82 -14.82
CA ILE A 34 23.67 32.46 -14.18
C ILE A 34 24.87 32.53 -15.16
N THR A 35 25.21 31.41 -15.80
CA THR A 35 26.28 31.34 -16.80
C THR A 35 26.05 32.34 -17.94
N MET A 36 24.80 32.40 -18.43
CA MET A 36 24.40 33.36 -19.46
C MET A 36 24.61 34.83 -18.99
N ALA A 37 24.15 35.16 -17.78
CA ALA A 37 24.29 36.49 -17.21
C ALA A 37 25.74 36.86 -16.95
N VAL A 38 26.58 35.92 -16.51
CA VAL A 38 28.05 36.17 -16.32
C VAL A 38 28.73 36.41 -17.68
N ASN A 39 28.44 35.60 -18.67
CA ASN A 39 28.97 35.79 -20.02
C ASN A 39 28.55 37.14 -20.62
N ASP A 40 27.29 37.53 -20.41
CA ASP A 40 26.78 38.81 -20.87
C ASP A 40 27.52 40.01 -20.15
N TYR A 41 27.76 39.87 -18.84
CA TYR A 41 28.50 40.86 -18.09
C TYR A 41 29.96 40.94 -18.56
N GLN A 42 30.59 39.81 -18.85
CA GLN A 42 32.01 39.76 -19.31
C GLN A 42 32.15 40.22 -20.76
N LEU A 43 31.17 39.95 -21.61
CA LEU A 43 31.17 40.30 -23.03
C LEU A 43 30.47 41.64 -23.31
N GLY A 44 29.50 42.02 -22.48
CA GLY A 44 28.58 43.12 -22.71
C GLY A 44 29.08 44.48 -22.30
N ALA A 45 30.30 44.56 -21.79
CA ALA A 45 30.98 45.83 -21.65
C ALA A 45 31.40 46.44 -23.01
N ASP A 46 31.33 45.63 -24.07
CA ASP A 46 31.73 46.05 -25.42
C ASP A 46 30.55 46.48 -26.30
N VAL A 47 29.64 47.31 -25.74
CA VAL A 47 28.72 48.13 -26.57
C VAL A 47 29.56 49.15 -27.42
N THR A 48 30.86 49.22 -27.15
CA THR A 48 31.83 50.01 -27.93
C THR A 48 32.20 49.40 -29.27
N SER A 49 31.78 48.18 -29.57
CA SER A 49 31.96 47.54 -30.90
C SER A 49 30.91 47.96 -31.96
N TRP A 50 29.96 48.86 -31.62
CA TRP A 50 29.09 49.49 -32.61
C TRP A 50 29.86 50.16 -33.81
N PRO A 51 31.04 50.76 -33.59
CA PRO A 51 31.84 51.25 -34.71
C PRO A 51 32.35 50.17 -35.66
N ALA A 52 32.59 48.94 -35.18
CA ALA A 52 33.00 47.81 -36.03
C ALA A 52 31.84 47.29 -36.88
N LEU A 53 30.60 47.51 -36.48
CA LEU A 53 29.40 47.20 -37.23
C LEU A 53 29.05 48.28 -38.26
N LEU A 54 29.57 49.51 -38.10
CA LEU A 54 29.29 50.64 -38.97
C LEU A 54 30.46 51.00 -39.94
N GLY A 55 31.58 50.29 -39.84
CA GLY A 55 32.74 50.45 -40.74
C GLY A 55 32.73 49.50 -41.91
N GLU A 56 32.83 50.05 -43.12
CA GLU A 56 33.15 49.48 -44.46
C GLU A 56 33.01 47.91 -44.66
N GLY A 57 31.96 47.30 -44.09
CA GLY A 57 31.68 45.86 -44.25
C GLY A 57 30.62 45.61 -45.34
N ASP A 58 30.72 44.46 -46.03
CA ASP A 58 29.71 43.92 -46.91
C ASP A 58 28.33 43.92 -46.22
N PRO A 59 27.25 44.47 -46.83
CA PRO A 59 25.89 44.48 -46.29
C PRO A 59 25.37 43.12 -45.85
N MET A 60 25.84 42.03 -46.47
CA MET A 60 25.50 40.66 -46.11
C MET A 60 26.12 40.23 -44.77
N SER A 61 27.35 40.69 -44.45
CA SER A 61 27.97 40.40 -43.15
C SER A 61 27.24 41.10 -41.99
N MET A 62 26.75 42.30 -42.23
CA MET A 62 25.92 43.07 -41.29
C MET A 62 24.56 42.40 -41.05
N LEU A 63 23.89 41.96 -42.10
CA LEU A 63 22.61 41.24 -41.99
C LEU A 63 22.79 39.91 -41.24
N ASN A 64 23.85 39.16 -41.53
CA ASN A 64 24.17 37.92 -40.82
C ASN A 64 24.43 38.14 -39.33
N SER A 65 25.16 39.23 -38.99
CA SER A 65 25.40 39.58 -37.58
C SER A 65 24.14 39.99 -36.84
N MET A 66 23.23 40.74 -37.50
CA MET A 66 21.91 41.12 -36.96
C MET A 66 21.02 39.87 -36.78
N ALA A 67 21.00 38.96 -37.75
CA ALA A 67 20.28 37.71 -37.64
C ALA A 67 20.79 36.82 -36.49
N LEU A 68 22.11 36.69 -36.33
CA LEU A 68 22.75 35.94 -35.25
C LEU A 68 22.42 36.56 -33.88
N THR A 69 22.47 37.92 -33.78
CA THR A 69 22.11 38.64 -32.54
C THR A 69 20.64 38.42 -32.20
N GLY A 70 19.75 38.47 -33.17
CA GLY A 70 18.33 38.18 -32.99
C GLY A 70 18.09 36.74 -32.52
N GLN A 71 18.80 35.79 -33.10
CA GLN A 71 18.71 34.37 -32.70
C GLN A 71 19.18 34.15 -31.26
N LEU A 72 20.30 34.79 -30.85
CA LEU A 72 20.84 34.74 -29.51
C LEU A 72 19.86 35.35 -28.48
N GLN A 73 19.24 36.49 -28.81
CA GLN A 73 18.22 37.13 -27.96
C GLN A 73 16.99 36.22 -27.78
N ALA A 74 16.56 35.58 -28.84
CA ALA A 74 15.41 34.63 -28.79
C ALA A 74 15.73 33.41 -27.91
N GLU A 75 16.91 32.81 -28.03
CA GLU A 75 17.37 31.70 -27.19
C GLU A 75 17.44 32.09 -25.70
N ARG A 76 17.93 33.30 -25.41
CA ARG A 76 17.99 33.85 -24.03
C ARG A 76 16.58 33.99 -23.44
N ALA A 77 15.67 34.61 -24.21
CA ALA A 77 14.29 34.79 -23.80
C ALA A 77 13.60 33.45 -23.52
N GLU A 78 13.86 32.44 -24.34
CA GLU A 78 13.32 31.07 -24.15
C GLU A 78 13.84 30.44 -22.87
N LYS A 79 15.17 30.54 -22.59
CA LYS A 79 15.76 29.96 -21.36
C LYS A 79 15.22 30.65 -20.09
N LEU A 80 15.05 31.97 -20.11
CA LEU A 80 14.46 32.74 -19.00
C LEU A 80 12.98 32.33 -18.79
N ALA A 81 12.22 32.25 -19.87
CA ALA A 81 10.82 31.80 -19.80
C ALA A 81 10.68 30.37 -19.31
N ALA A 82 11.58 29.46 -19.72
CA ALA A 82 11.61 28.10 -19.22
C ALA A 82 11.93 28.05 -17.71
N PHE A 83 12.92 28.81 -17.26
CA PHE A 83 13.25 28.93 -15.84
C PHE A 83 12.06 29.43 -15.01
N ASP A 84 11.39 30.49 -15.46
CA ASP A 84 10.24 31.08 -14.75
C ASP A 84 9.06 30.08 -14.68
N ARG A 85 8.74 29.40 -15.79
CA ARG A 85 7.70 28.35 -15.80
C ARG A 85 8.01 27.22 -14.83
N GLU A 86 9.24 26.68 -14.87
CA GLU A 86 9.65 25.59 -14.00
C GLU A 86 9.72 26.01 -12.53
N ASN A 87 10.18 27.22 -12.25
CA ASN A 87 10.24 27.75 -10.89
C ASN A 87 8.84 27.99 -10.30
N LYS A 88 7.88 28.47 -11.09
CA LYS A 88 6.47 28.57 -10.68
C LYS A 88 5.87 27.17 -10.41
N GLY A 89 6.14 26.22 -11.30
CA GLY A 89 5.69 24.85 -11.13
C GLY A 89 6.31 24.16 -9.90
N LEU A 90 7.56 24.47 -9.55
CA LEU A 90 8.22 23.93 -8.36
C LEU A 90 7.50 24.31 -7.07
N LYS A 91 7.02 25.55 -6.95
CA LYS A 91 6.23 26.00 -5.79
C LYS A 91 4.96 25.18 -5.64
N THR A 92 4.21 24.97 -6.74
CA THR A 92 2.98 24.16 -6.73
C THR A 92 3.24 22.72 -6.33
N GLU A 93 4.28 22.08 -6.88
CA GLU A 93 4.64 20.69 -6.53
C GLU A 93 5.05 20.57 -5.04
N ARG A 94 5.77 21.54 -4.52
CA ARG A 94 6.14 21.60 -3.09
C ARG A 94 4.90 21.66 -2.21
N ASP A 95 3.96 22.54 -2.53
CA ASP A 95 2.77 22.78 -1.72
C ASP A 95 1.88 21.51 -1.77
N LEU A 96 1.70 20.88 -2.95
CA LEU A 96 0.99 19.60 -3.09
C LEU A 96 1.66 18.46 -2.31
N ALA A 97 3.00 18.39 -2.30
CA ALA A 97 3.73 17.38 -1.54
C ALA A 97 3.57 17.61 -0.03
N GLN A 98 3.60 18.86 0.43
CA GLN A 98 3.39 19.22 1.83
C GLN A 98 1.97 18.86 2.30
N ASP A 99 0.95 19.21 1.54
CA ASP A 99 -0.45 18.87 1.85
C ASP A 99 -0.65 17.35 1.91
N ALA A 100 -0.03 16.61 0.99
CA ALA A 100 -0.10 15.16 0.99
C ALA A 100 0.65 14.53 2.19
N LEU A 101 1.71 15.16 2.68
CA LEU A 101 2.40 14.74 3.90
C LEU A 101 1.51 14.91 5.12
N VAL A 102 0.93 16.10 5.29
CA VAL A 102 -0.01 16.39 6.40
C VAL A 102 -1.16 15.38 6.40
N ALA A 103 -1.79 15.16 5.25
CA ALA A 103 -2.88 14.19 5.13
C ALA A 103 -2.43 12.75 5.47
N ALA A 104 -1.20 12.36 5.14
CA ALA A 104 -0.65 11.05 5.48
C ALA A 104 -0.40 10.91 6.99
N ASP A 105 0.08 11.95 7.64
CA ASP A 105 0.30 11.99 9.09
C ASP A 105 -1.02 11.96 9.86
N GLU A 106 -2.03 12.73 9.44
CA GLU A 106 -3.37 12.68 10.04
C GLU A 106 -3.99 11.28 9.96
N GLU A 107 -3.89 10.61 8.81
CA GLU A 107 -4.39 9.24 8.66
C GLU A 107 -3.58 8.25 9.51
N ARG A 108 -2.28 8.44 9.71
CA ARG A 108 -1.48 7.65 10.65
C ARG A 108 -1.99 7.81 12.09
N ASP A 109 -2.18 9.05 12.52
CA ASP A 109 -2.61 9.36 13.89
C ASP A 109 -4.01 8.80 14.19
N LYS A 110 -4.92 8.84 13.20
CA LYS A 110 -6.22 8.17 13.28
C LYS A 110 -6.08 6.66 13.46
N VAL A 111 -5.19 6.02 12.67
CA VAL A 111 -4.90 4.59 12.77
C VAL A 111 -4.37 4.23 14.16
N GLU A 112 -3.46 5.03 14.71
CA GLU A 112 -2.88 4.79 16.03
C GLU A 112 -3.93 4.91 17.14
N LYS A 113 -4.79 5.94 17.10
CA LYS A 113 -5.90 6.11 18.05
C LYS A 113 -6.90 4.95 17.99
N GLU A 114 -7.37 4.59 16.80
CA GLU A 114 -8.28 3.45 16.61
C GLU A 114 -7.66 2.14 17.12
N ARG A 115 -6.36 1.94 16.86
CA ARG A 115 -5.63 0.77 17.35
C ARG A 115 -5.56 0.72 18.88
N ALA A 116 -5.27 1.86 19.52
CA ALA A 116 -5.21 1.94 20.98
C ALA A 116 -6.57 1.63 21.61
N GLU A 117 -7.66 2.17 21.05
CA GLU A 117 -9.01 1.89 21.49
C GLU A 117 -9.39 0.41 21.34
N ILE A 118 -9.11 -0.17 20.18
CA ILE A 118 -9.35 -1.61 19.95
C ILE A 118 -8.58 -2.46 20.95
N LEU A 119 -7.31 -2.15 21.23
CA LEU A 119 -6.52 -2.89 22.20
C LEU A 119 -7.10 -2.79 23.62
N LYS A 120 -7.61 -1.62 24.00
CA LYS A 120 -8.31 -1.44 25.28
C LYS A 120 -9.55 -2.32 25.35
N LEU A 121 -10.41 -2.28 24.33
CA LEU A 121 -11.62 -3.11 24.27
C LEU A 121 -11.31 -4.61 24.32
N ILE A 122 -10.22 -5.04 23.66
CA ILE A 122 -9.75 -6.44 23.72
C ILE A 122 -9.35 -6.82 25.15
N GLN A 123 -8.69 -5.94 25.92
CA GLN A 123 -8.33 -6.23 27.30
C GLN A 123 -9.57 -6.33 28.20
N GLU A 124 -10.52 -5.42 28.03
CA GLU A 124 -11.79 -5.47 28.73
C GLU A 124 -12.57 -6.77 28.43
N GLN A 125 -12.65 -7.16 27.15
CA GLN A 125 -13.27 -8.41 26.74
C GLN A 125 -12.58 -9.63 27.37
N LYS A 126 -11.24 -9.66 27.38
CA LYS A 126 -10.47 -10.74 28.02
C LYS A 126 -10.75 -10.85 29.51
N LYS A 127 -10.88 -9.70 30.20
CA LYS A 127 -11.21 -9.64 31.63
C LYS A 127 -12.59 -10.27 31.87
N LEU A 128 -13.60 -9.83 31.14
CA LEU A 128 -14.97 -10.37 31.25
C LEU A 128 -15.03 -11.87 30.95
N LEU A 129 -14.34 -12.34 29.92
CA LEU A 129 -14.31 -13.77 29.59
C LEU A 129 -13.63 -14.62 30.68
N ARG A 130 -12.63 -14.07 31.39
CA ARG A 130 -12.02 -14.75 32.55
C ARG A 130 -12.99 -14.82 33.72
N GLU A 131 -13.67 -13.72 34.02
CA GLU A 131 -14.69 -13.66 35.10
C GLU A 131 -15.83 -14.66 34.83
N LEU A 132 -16.21 -14.86 33.56
CA LEU A 132 -17.22 -15.82 33.15
C LEU A 132 -16.70 -17.27 33.02
N GLY A 133 -15.41 -17.54 33.27
CA GLY A 133 -14.80 -18.85 33.05
C GLY A 133 -14.75 -19.30 31.59
N ALA A 134 -15.02 -18.41 30.63
CA ALA A 134 -15.09 -18.70 29.19
C ALA A 134 -13.76 -18.43 28.43
N TYR A 135 -12.73 -17.95 29.15
CA TYR A 135 -11.44 -17.60 28.52
C TYR A 135 -10.58 -18.85 28.31
N LYS A 136 -10.24 -19.13 27.04
CA LYS A 136 -9.28 -20.17 26.66
C LYS A 136 -7.98 -19.51 26.22
N SER A 137 -6.92 -19.66 26.99
CA SER A 137 -5.61 -19.06 26.70
C SER A 137 -4.95 -19.65 25.45
N GLY A 138 -5.22 -20.92 25.18
CA GLY A 138 -4.54 -21.66 24.11
C GLY A 138 -3.06 -21.92 24.41
N ASP A 139 -2.44 -22.79 23.64
CA ASP A 139 -0.99 -23.04 23.67
C ASP A 139 -0.34 -22.49 22.39
N PRO A 140 0.50 -21.44 22.49
CA PRO A 140 1.22 -20.91 21.33
C PRO A 140 2.17 -21.92 20.65
N ASN A 141 2.57 -22.97 21.38
CA ASN A 141 3.46 -24.02 20.91
C ASN A 141 2.70 -25.29 20.47
N SER A 142 1.36 -25.25 20.47
CA SER A 142 0.56 -26.38 20.03
C SER A 142 1.01 -26.87 18.66
N THR A 143 1.20 -28.17 18.53
CA THR A 143 1.48 -28.87 17.26
C THR A 143 0.21 -29.28 16.54
N GLY A 144 -0.95 -28.97 17.13
CA GLY A 144 -2.27 -29.25 16.56
C GLY A 144 -2.62 -30.73 16.50
N ILE A 145 -3.41 -31.06 15.49
CA ILE A 145 -3.86 -32.43 15.21
C ILE A 145 -3.60 -32.79 13.75
N LYS A 146 -3.48 -34.07 13.46
CA LYS A 146 -3.29 -34.57 12.08
C LYS A 146 -4.60 -34.41 11.29
N TYR A 147 -4.51 -33.86 10.07
CA TYR A 147 -5.62 -33.90 9.13
C TYR A 147 -5.74 -35.29 8.51
N THR A 148 -6.93 -35.86 8.55
CA THR A 148 -7.26 -37.21 8.01
C THR A 148 -8.43 -37.15 7.05
N GLY A 149 -8.84 -35.98 6.58
CA GLY A 149 -9.98 -35.81 5.68
C GLY A 149 -9.66 -36.04 4.20
N PRO A 150 -10.65 -35.81 3.32
CA PRO A 150 -10.60 -36.20 1.90
C PRO A 150 -9.85 -35.23 0.99
N ALA A 151 -9.11 -34.22 1.51
CA ALA A 151 -8.43 -33.24 0.69
C ALA A 151 -7.27 -33.86 -0.08
N THR A 152 -7.08 -33.36 -1.32
CA THR A 152 -5.94 -33.69 -2.21
C THR A 152 -5.28 -32.42 -2.72
N GLY A 153 -4.09 -32.51 -3.30
CA GLY A 153 -3.36 -31.38 -3.90
C GLY A 153 -3.18 -30.21 -2.93
N ASN A 154 -3.41 -29.00 -3.41
CA ASN A 154 -3.25 -27.76 -2.63
C ASN A 154 -4.13 -27.75 -1.36
N ALA A 155 -5.35 -28.24 -1.45
CA ALA A 155 -6.26 -28.33 -0.29
C ALA A 155 -5.70 -29.22 0.82
N ALA A 156 -4.99 -30.31 0.48
CA ALA A 156 -4.33 -31.16 1.47
C ALA A 156 -3.20 -30.42 2.20
N ALA A 157 -2.37 -29.64 1.48
CA ALA A 157 -1.32 -28.81 2.06
C ALA A 157 -1.91 -27.73 2.99
N VAL A 158 -2.97 -27.03 2.54
CA VAL A 158 -3.70 -26.02 3.32
C VAL A 158 -4.21 -26.62 4.63
N LEU A 159 -4.90 -27.77 4.55
CA LEU A 159 -5.53 -28.37 5.72
C LEU A 159 -4.53 -29.06 6.64
N LYS A 160 -3.45 -29.64 6.10
CA LYS A 160 -2.33 -30.13 6.92
C LYS A 160 -1.75 -28.99 7.76
N PHE A 161 -1.50 -27.84 7.14
CA PHE A 161 -1.03 -26.66 7.88
C PHE A 161 -2.07 -26.18 8.90
N ALA A 162 -3.31 -25.99 8.48
CA ALA A 162 -4.40 -25.48 9.32
C ALA A 162 -4.63 -26.33 10.56
N PHE A 163 -4.68 -27.65 10.39
CA PHE A 163 -4.86 -28.59 11.49
C PHE A 163 -3.66 -28.63 12.45
N GLY A 164 -2.46 -28.43 11.93
CA GLY A 164 -1.25 -28.25 12.73
C GLY A 164 -1.25 -26.99 13.60
N GLN A 165 -2.19 -26.07 13.41
CA GLN A 165 -2.34 -24.87 14.24
C GLN A 165 -3.45 -24.99 15.30
N VAL A 166 -4.20 -26.07 15.33
CA VAL A 166 -5.30 -26.30 16.30
C VAL A 166 -4.77 -26.22 17.73
N GLY A 167 -5.51 -25.56 18.62
CA GLY A 167 -5.11 -25.30 20.00
C GLY A 167 -4.30 -24.02 20.21
N LYS A 168 -3.76 -23.39 19.15
CA LYS A 168 -3.12 -22.08 19.28
C LYS A 168 -4.14 -20.97 19.55
N PRO A 169 -3.76 -19.94 20.31
CA PRO A 169 -4.68 -18.85 20.65
C PRO A 169 -5.10 -18.03 19.42
N TYR A 170 -6.33 -17.54 19.48
CA TYR A 170 -6.70 -16.40 18.64
C TYR A 170 -5.95 -15.16 19.10
N ILE A 171 -5.27 -14.50 18.18
CA ILE A 171 -4.60 -13.21 18.41
C ILE A 171 -5.11 -12.22 17.40
N TYR A 172 -5.78 -11.15 17.83
CA TYR A 172 -6.24 -10.09 16.95
C TYR A 172 -5.07 -9.48 16.16
N GLY A 173 -5.21 -9.40 14.83
CA GLY A 173 -4.13 -8.98 13.94
C GLY A 173 -3.02 -10.03 13.75
N GLY A 174 -3.13 -11.20 14.34
CA GLY A 174 -2.13 -12.27 14.28
C GLY A 174 -2.04 -12.96 12.93
N THR A 175 -0.80 -13.22 12.49
CA THR A 175 -0.49 -13.97 11.25
C THR A 175 0.43 -15.17 11.51
N GLY A 176 0.57 -15.56 12.77
CA GLY A 176 1.41 -16.66 13.25
C GLY A 176 2.85 -16.25 13.61
N PRO A 177 3.68 -17.20 14.02
CA PRO A 177 3.39 -18.61 14.31
C PRO A 177 2.73 -18.85 15.68
N ARG A 178 2.74 -17.85 16.60
CA ARG A 178 2.28 -18.02 18.00
C ARG A 178 0.75 -17.98 18.16
N GLY A 179 0.05 -17.47 17.16
CA GLY A 179 -1.40 -17.37 17.11
C GLY A 179 -1.86 -16.56 15.91
N TYR A 180 -3.13 -16.60 15.60
CA TYR A 180 -3.69 -16.05 14.39
C TYR A 180 -5.03 -15.36 14.66
N ASP A 181 -5.39 -14.36 13.84
CA ASP A 181 -6.78 -14.01 13.64
C ASP A 181 -7.39 -14.84 12.49
N CYS A 182 -8.67 -14.65 12.21
CA CYS A 182 -9.38 -15.47 11.21
C CYS A 182 -8.77 -15.36 9.80
N SER A 183 -8.51 -14.16 9.33
CA SER A 183 -7.96 -13.93 7.99
C SER A 183 -6.44 -14.17 7.90
N GLY A 184 -5.70 -13.92 8.96
CA GLY A 184 -4.28 -14.28 9.06
C GLY A 184 -4.07 -15.80 9.08
N PHE A 185 -5.01 -16.54 9.70
CA PHE A 185 -5.03 -17.99 9.68
C PHE A 185 -5.25 -18.54 8.27
N THR A 186 -6.29 -18.06 7.56
CA THR A 186 -6.56 -18.48 6.17
C THR A 186 -5.42 -18.09 5.23
N GLN A 187 -4.84 -16.88 5.40
CA GLN A 187 -3.68 -16.43 4.64
C GLN A 187 -2.47 -17.35 4.84
N ALA A 188 -2.13 -17.67 6.08
CA ALA A 188 -1.01 -18.57 6.38
C ALA A 188 -1.24 -19.99 5.87
N SER A 189 -2.46 -20.50 5.99
CA SER A 189 -2.83 -21.83 5.51
C SER A 189 -2.69 -21.96 4.00
N TRP A 190 -3.20 -20.99 3.23
CA TRP A 190 -3.07 -21.00 1.78
C TRP A 190 -1.65 -20.71 1.28
N ARG A 191 -0.87 -19.94 2.06
CA ARG A 191 0.56 -19.76 1.76
C ARG A 191 1.32 -21.08 1.82
N ALA A 192 0.94 -22.02 2.68
CA ALA A 192 1.53 -23.36 2.74
C ALA A 192 1.32 -24.18 1.45
N ALA A 193 0.32 -23.80 0.63
CA ALA A 193 0.07 -24.36 -0.71
C ALA A 193 0.55 -23.43 -1.84
N GLY A 194 1.37 -22.41 -1.54
CA GLY A 194 1.90 -21.47 -2.55
C GLY A 194 0.94 -20.36 -3.00
N VAL A 195 -0.26 -20.26 -2.42
CA VAL A 195 -1.24 -19.22 -2.79
C VAL A 195 -1.18 -18.06 -1.82
N SER A 196 -0.94 -16.85 -2.34
CA SER A 196 -0.90 -15.61 -1.57
C SER A 196 -2.27 -14.97 -1.49
N LEU A 197 -2.92 -15.06 -0.33
CA LEU A 197 -4.16 -14.35 -0.04
C LEU A 197 -3.90 -12.96 0.52
N PRO A 198 -4.79 -11.97 0.28
CA PRO A 198 -4.73 -10.68 0.95
C PRO A 198 -4.90 -10.79 2.47
N ARG A 199 -4.58 -9.70 3.21
CA ARG A 199 -4.51 -9.75 4.68
C ARG A 199 -5.86 -9.83 5.36
N THR A 200 -6.87 -9.08 4.92
CA THR A 200 -8.14 -8.95 5.61
C THR A 200 -9.24 -9.78 4.97
N THR A 201 -10.28 -10.12 5.73
CA THR A 201 -11.47 -10.81 5.22
C THR A 201 -12.09 -10.12 4.02
N TRP A 202 -12.25 -8.79 4.09
CA TRP A 202 -12.78 -7.97 3.01
C TRP A 202 -11.94 -8.06 1.72
N GLN A 203 -10.62 -8.00 1.88
CA GLN A 203 -9.69 -8.12 0.75
C GLN A 203 -9.69 -9.54 0.18
N GLN A 204 -9.76 -10.59 1.02
CA GLN A 204 -9.86 -11.98 0.57
C GLN A 204 -11.19 -12.23 -0.19
N TRP A 205 -12.29 -11.66 0.31
CA TRP A 205 -13.57 -11.70 -0.37
C TRP A 205 -13.51 -11.00 -1.73
N ALA A 206 -12.97 -9.79 -1.82
CA ALA A 206 -12.81 -9.05 -3.07
C ALA A 206 -11.89 -9.78 -4.07
N TRP A 207 -10.76 -10.32 -3.58
CA TRP A 207 -9.83 -11.13 -4.38
C TRP A 207 -10.51 -12.36 -4.99
N GLY A 208 -11.41 -12.97 -4.26
CA GLY A 208 -12.21 -14.12 -4.69
C GLY A 208 -13.41 -13.79 -5.56
N ALA A 209 -13.59 -12.56 -6.09
CA ALA A 209 -14.81 -12.16 -6.81
C ALA A 209 -15.19 -13.07 -7.99
N LYS A 210 -14.20 -13.58 -8.73
CA LYS A 210 -14.38 -14.53 -9.84
C LYS A 210 -14.26 -16.01 -9.41
N ARG A 211 -14.20 -16.30 -8.11
CA ARG A 211 -13.97 -17.61 -7.52
C ARG A 211 -15.07 -18.01 -6.52
N ARG A 212 -16.25 -17.42 -6.68
CA ARG A 212 -17.42 -17.74 -5.82
C ARG A 212 -17.85 -19.19 -6.05
N VAL A 213 -18.20 -19.84 -4.95
CA VAL A 213 -18.77 -21.21 -4.98
C VAL A 213 -20.05 -21.25 -4.17
N SER A 214 -20.99 -22.07 -4.61
CA SER A 214 -22.22 -22.37 -3.85
C SER A 214 -21.87 -23.13 -2.57
N LEU A 215 -22.64 -22.89 -1.51
CA LEU A 215 -22.48 -23.59 -0.25
C LEU A 215 -22.76 -25.10 -0.37
N ASP A 216 -23.57 -25.52 -1.36
CA ASP A 216 -23.85 -26.91 -1.65
C ASP A 216 -22.71 -27.63 -2.39
N ALA A 217 -21.81 -26.83 -2.99
CA ALA A 217 -20.67 -27.33 -3.78
C ALA A 217 -19.30 -27.13 -3.07
N LEU A 218 -19.32 -26.97 -1.74
CA LEU A 218 -18.10 -26.79 -0.94
C LEU A 218 -17.16 -27.99 -1.07
N ARG A 219 -15.86 -27.67 -1.25
CA ARG A 219 -14.75 -28.63 -1.26
C ARG A 219 -13.73 -28.29 -0.19
N PRO A 220 -12.98 -29.28 0.32
CA PRO A 220 -11.88 -29.00 1.25
C PRO A 220 -10.97 -27.90 0.75
N GLY A 221 -10.66 -26.93 1.63
CA GLY A 221 -9.86 -25.73 1.32
C GLY A 221 -10.70 -24.49 1.00
N ASP A 222 -11.95 -24.59 0.61
CA ASP A 222 -12.81 -23.44 0.34
C ASP A 222 -12.89 -22.52 1.57
N LEU A 223 -12.93 -21.22 1.32
CA LEU A 223 -13.07 -20.20 2.36
C LEU A 223 -14.54 -19.79 2.48
N ILE A 224 -15.09 -19.90 3.68
CA ILE A 224 -16.47 -19.52 3.99
C ILE A 224 -16.43 -18.21 4.77
N PHE A 225 -17.14 -17.19 4.29
CA PHE A 225 -17.24 -15.86 4.90
C PHE A 225 -18.56 -15.69 5.63
N SER A 226 -18.52 -15.05 6.79
CA SER A 226 -19.69 -14.83 7.65
C SER A 226 -19.65 -13.48 8.35
N GLU A 227 -20.72 -13.16 9.13
CA GLU A 227 -20.80 -11.95 9.95
C GLU A 227 -20.54 -10.65 9.16
N GLY A 228 -21.19 -10.49 7.99
CA GLY A 228 -20.99 -9.31 7.15
C GLY A 228 -19.54 -9.12 6.68
N LEU A 229 -18.82 -10.23 6.45
CA LEU A 229 -17.36 -10.28 6.18
C LEU A 229 -16.48 -10.00 7.40
N GLY A 230 -17.04 -10.02 8.61
CA GLY A 230 -16.27 -9.91 9.85
C GLY A 230 -15.47 -11.16 10.19
N HIS A 231 -15.79 -12.30 9.56
CA HIS A 231 -15.13 -13.58 9.84
C HIS A 231 -14.95 -14.45 8.60
N VAL A 232 -13.93 -15.32 8.61
CA VAL A 232 -13.62 -16.29 7.57
C VAL A 232 -13.14 -17.61 8.17
N THR A 233 -13.51 -18.74 7.56
CA THR A 233 -13.13 -20.10 7.96
C THR A 233 -12.66 -20.90 6.75
N ILE A 234 -12.00 -22.05 6.99
CA ILE A 234 -11.62 -23.01 5.95
C ILE A 234 -12.52 -24.23 6.06
N TYR A 235 -13.18 -24.61 4.96
CA TYR A 235 -13.92 -25.86 4.90
C TYR A 235 -12.96 -27.04 4.88
N ALA A 236 -13.14 -27.97 5.80
CA ALA A 236 -12.22 -29.10 5.99
C ALA A 236 -12.73 -30.41 5.34
N GLY A 237 -13.92 -30.38 4.75
CA GLY A 237 -14.60 -31.58 4.26
C GLY A 237 -15.46 -32.26 5.32
N ASN A 238 -16.34 -33.17 4.88
CA ASN A 238 -17.22 -33.95 5.75
C ASN A 238 -18.04 -33.10 6.72
N GLY A 239 -18.48 -31.90 6.27
CA GLY A 239 -19.25 -30.97 7.08
C GLY A 239 -18.47 -30.31 8.21
N ASN A 240 -17.14 -30.33 8.19
CA ASN A 240 -16.31 -29.70 9.20
C ASN A 240 -15.70 -28.42 8.64
N ILE A 241 -15.43 -27.45 9.54
CA ILE A 241 -14.63 -26.26 9.29
C ILE A 241 -13.53 -26.15 10.33
N VAL A 242 -12.42 -25.49 9.95
CA VAL A 242 -11.36 -25.11 10.87
C VAL A 242 -11.18 -23.59 10.84
N HIS A 243 -11.09 -22.96 12.01
CA HIS A 243 -11.04 -21.52 12.13
C HIS A 243 -10.34 -21.01 13.39
N ALA A 244 -9.91 -19.76 13.35
CA ALA A 244 -9.52 -18.95 14.50
C ALA A 244 -10.72 -18.06 14.87
N PRO A 245 -11.52 -18.37 15.92
CA PRO A 245 -12.87 -17.83 16.08
C PRO A 245 -12.92 -16.37 16.59
N GLN A 246 -12.31 -16.08 17.71
CA GLN A 246 -12.35 -14.76 18.38
C GLN A 246 -11.37 -14.67 19.55
N THR A 247 -11.16 -13.45 20.07
CA THR A 247 -10.37 -13.22 21.29
C THR A 247 -10.88 -14.09 22.44
N GLY A 248 -9.94 -14.73 23.15
CA GLY A 248 -10.24 -15.61 24.28
C GLY A 248 -10.67 -17.01 23.89
N ASP A 249 -10.47 -17.38 22.62
CA ASP A 249 -10.67 -18.74 22.13
C ASP A 249 -9.44 -19.22 21.34
N VAL A 250 -9.45 -20.47 20.93
CA VAL A 250 -8.35 -21.15 20.23
C VAL A 250 -8.76 -21.57 18.82
N ILE A 251 -7.77 -21.79 17.95
CA ILE A 251 -8.01 -22.44 16.66
C ILE A 251 -8.60 -23.82 16.91
N LYS A 252 -9.71 -24.11 16.26
CA LYS A 252 -10.46 -25.35 16.48
C LYS A 252 -11.19 -25.82 15.23
N VAL A 253 -11.53 -27.10 15.23
CA VAL A 253 -12.39 -27.73 14.25
C VAL A 253 -13.79 -27.85 14.84
N VAL A 254 -14.81 -27.48 14.06
CA VAL A 254 -16.22 -27.58 14.46
C VAL A 254 -17.07 -28.07 13.28
N LYS A 255 -18.24 -28.61 13.57
CA LYS A 255 -19.23 -28.91 12.52
C LYS A 255 -19.76 -27.61 11.90
N PHE A 256 -19.86 -27.56 10.58
CA PHE A 256 -20.43 -26.42 9.88
C PHE A 256 -21.89 -26.19 10.27
N THR A 257 -22.66 -27.25 10.50
CA THR A 257 -24.03 -27.17 11.00
C THR A 257 -24.16 -26.53 12.39
N SER A 258 -23.13 -26.67 13.23
CA SER A 258 -23.07 -26.09 14.58
C SER A 258 -22.34 -24.73 14.60
N TYR A 259 -22.00 -24.15 13.43
CA TYR A 259 -21.23 -22.92 13.33
C TYR A 259 -21.98 -21.69 13.84
N GLY A 260 -23.32 -21.66 13.63
CA GLY A 260 -24.22 -20.66 14.22
C GLY A 260 -24.03 -19.22 13.73
N ARG A 261 -23.13 -18.99 12.76
CA ARG A 261 -22.85 -17.64 12.22
C ARG A 261 -23.56 -17.43 10.88
N ARG A 262 -24.02 -16.19 10.65
CA ARG A 262 -24.67 -15.83 9.38
C ARG A 262 -23.65 -15.83 8.24
N VAL A 263 -23.79 -16.80 7.33
CA VAL A 263 -22.91 -16.96 6.17
C VAL A 263 -23.24 -15.94 5.09
N VAL A 264 -22.19 -15.31 4.51
CA VAL A 264 -22.25 -14.39 3.37
C VAL A 264 -22.04 -15.14 2.05
N GLY A 265 -21.15 -16.14 2.04
CA GLY A 265 -20.82 -16.95 0.87
C GLY A 265 -19.45 -17.60 0.99
N ALA A 266 -19.02 -18.24 -0.10
CA ALA A 266 -17.74 -18.95 -0.13
C ALA A 266 -16.94 -18.64 -1.40
N ILE A 267 -15.61 -18.85 -1.33
CA ILE A 267 -14.70 -18.78 -2.47
C ILE A 267 -13.79 -20.01 -2.50
N ARG A 268 -13.30 -20.37 -3.70
CA ARG A 268 -12.27 -21.39 -3.91
C ARG A 268 -10.99 -20.71 -4.38
N PRO A 269 -10.00 -20.55 -3.51
CA PRO A 269 -8.70 -19.96 -3.85
C PRO A 269 -7.89 -20.73 -4.89
#